data_9ae465173e79575c1f341194df8706a5
#
_entry.id   9ae465173e79575c1f341194df8706a5
#
_cell.length_a   1.000
_cell.length_b   1.000
_cell.length_c   1.000
_cell.angle_alpha   90.00
_cell.angle_beta   90.00
_cell.angle_gamma   90.00
#
_symmetry.space_group_name_H-M   'P 1'
#
loop_
_entity.id
_entity.type
_entity.pdbx_description
1 polymer ?
#
loop_
_entity_poly.entity_id
_entity_poly.type
_entity_poly.pdbx_seq_one_letter_code
_entity_poly.pdbx_strand_id
1 'polypeptide(L)'
;MKKFRKIAAVLLCVVMIATSLQCLTFAAPQDSGKLNFLVLGDSIAEGFGVENKEDAAYGKIVADTNGYNYRNLAQVANDTQDLIRKIETVDEFRESIAWADVINICIGSNNYLASKDVVWITIGALFGTNDKKLDEIAYGIYDDLNTIYSLIREINPDATLIFDNIYCAWKGLGHIPFIKAVSRINAMLNKFAAKHDDVVIFDTSAVISHNTELLADDCVHPNAKGNVELAKHMLILLKSLGLGENTEPVILTPGVDYNFYRQSFGNVFGTVVWQLVRFLTGNVPGLDI
;
A
#
# COMPACT_ATOMS: atom_id res chain seq x y z
N MET A 1 3.95 62.85 28.85
CA MET A 1 4.16 61.54 29.53
C MET A 1 3.11 60.47 29.14
N LYS A 2 1.82 60.72 29.04
CA LYS A 2 0.79 59.70 28.69
C LYS A 2 0.93 59.12 27.23
N LYS A 3 1.33 59.95 26.23
CA LYS A 3 1.58 59.49 24.85
C LYS A 3 2.79 58.55 24.73
N PHE A 4 3.87 58.83 25.48
CA PHE A 4 5.08 57.98 25.46
C PHE A 4 4.85 56.60 26.05
N ARG A 5 4.03 56.50 27.11
CA ARG A 5 3.66 55.21 27.71
C ARG A 5 2.80 54.34 26.76
N LYS A 6 1.95 54.93 25.94
CA LYS A 6 1.15 54.18 24.95
C LYS A 6 2.01 53.67 23.78
N ILE A 7 2.96 54.47 23.32
CA ILE A 7 3.90 54.05 22.26
C ILE A 7 4.83 52.92 22.79
N ALA A 8 5.34 53.02 24.01
CA ALA A 8 6.16 52.00 24.62
C ALA A 8 5.40 50.66 24.82
N ALA A 9 4.09 50.73 25.20
CA ALA A 9 3.26 49.54 25.35
C ALA A 9 2.96 48.86 24.00
N VAL A 10 2.73 49.62 22.94
CA VAL A 10 2.52 49.06 21.57
C VAL A 10 3.81 48.45 21.03
N LEU A 11 4.96 49.09 21.24
CA LEU A 11 6.26 48.52 20.86
C LEU A 11 6.57 47.24 21.63
N LEU A 12 6.23 47.15 22.91
CA LEU A 12 6.43 45.92 23.73
C LEU A 12 5.53 44.77 23.27
N CYS A 13 4.26 45.09 22.88
CA CYS A 13 3.36 44.08 22.30
C CYS A 13 3.83 43.57 20.93
N VAL A 14 4.36 44.45 20.08
CA VAL A 14 4.91 44.05 18.78
C VAL A 14 6.16 43.20 18.92
N VAL A 15 7.03 43.52 19.88
CA VAL A 15 8.21 42.70 20.19
C VAL A 15 7.81 41.32 20.77
N MET A 16 6.79 41.28 21.65
CA MET A 16 6.30 39.97 22.18
C MET A 16 5.61 39.11 21.12
N ILE A 17 4.90 39.73 20.15
CA ILE A 17 4.32 38.98 19.01
C ILE A 17 5.41 38.52 18.06
N ALA A 18 6.45 39.30 17.81
CA ALA A 18 7.58 38.91 16.95
C ALA A 18 8.42 37.78 17.58
N THR A 19 8.57 37.74 18.92
CA THR A 19 9.29 36.66 19.62
C THR A 19 8.45 35.38 19.78
N SER A 20 7.11 35.49 19.80
CA SER A 20 6.23 34.29 19.81
C SER A 20 6.08 33.65 18.42
N LEU A 21 6.37 34.36 17.32
CA LEU A 21 6.41 33.78 15.97
C LEU A 21 7.74 33.03 15.68
N GLN A 22 8.76 33.15 16.50
CA GLN A 22 10.05 32.45 16.30
C GLN A 22 10.13 31.08 16.98
N CYS A 23 9.07 30.62 17.67
CA CYS A 23 9.05 29.30 18.31
C CYS A 23 8.22 28.24 17.58
N LEU A 24 7.87 28.46 16.31
CA LEU A 24 7.46 27.41 15.40
C LEU A 24 8.55 27.13 14.37
N THR A 25 9.78 26.98 14.84
CA THR A 25 10.74 26.15 14.13
C THR A 25 10.30 24.72 14.41
N PHE A 26 9.53 24.12 13.49
CA PHE A 26 9.56 22.68 13.35
C PHE A 26 11.05 22.31 13.34
N ALA A 27 11.47 21.56 14.35
CA ALA A 27 12.79 20.94 14.30
C ALA A 27 12.80 20.14 13.01
N ALA A 28 13.63 20.53 12.04
CA ALA A 28 13.92 19.69 10.91
C ALA A 28 14.28 18.31 11.50
N PRO A 29 13.79 17.19 10.96
CA PRO A 29 14.16 15.88 11.42
C PRO A 29 15.68 15.87 11.52
N GLN A 30 16.24 15.55 12.69
CA GLN A 30 17.68 15.32 12.80
C GLN A 30 17.97 14.21 11.80
N ASP A 31 18.78 14.50 10.80
CA ASP A 31 19.31 13.51 9.87
C ASP A 31 20.03 12.45 10.71
N SER A 32 19.32 11.36 10.98
CA SER A 32 19.84 10.24 11.77
C SER A 32 20.80 9.38 10.94
N GLY A 33 21.06 9.76 9.68
CA GLY A 33 21.76 8.93 8.70
C GLY A 33 20.96 7.68 8.29
N LYS A 34 19.70 7.59 8.72
CA LYS A 34 18.78 6.49 8.40
C LYS A 34 17.81 6.92 7.32
N LEU A 35 17.56 6.05 6.35
CA LEU A 35 16.56 6.30 5.32
C LEU A 35 15.15 6.39 5.91
N ASN A 36 14.35 7.25 5.33
CA ASN A 36 12.94 7.44 5.65
C ASN A 36 12.10 6.63 4.67
N PHE A 37 11.47 5.56 5.16
CA PHE A 37 10.68 4.63 4.36
C PHE A 37 9.19 4.87 4.59
N LEU A 38 8.49 5.29 3.53
CA LEU A 38 7.06 5.53 3.51
C LEU A 38 6.35 4.42 2.72
N VAL A 39 5.28 3.91 3.28
CA VAL A 39 4.37 2.96 2.61
C VAL A 39 3.02 3.61 2.40
N LEU A 40 2.53 3.58 1.16
CA LEU A 40 1.22 4.06 0.73
C LEU A 40 0.45 2.92 0.06
N GLY A 41 -0.86 2.99 0.08
CA GLY A 41 -1.65 2.03 -0.68
C GLY A 41 -2.92 1.54 -0.01
N ASP A 42 -3.21 0.26 -0.24
CA ASP A 42 -4.42 -0.42 0.22
C ASP A 42 -4.16 -1.39 1.39
N SER A 43 -5.07 -2.34 1.59
CA SER A 43 -5.01 -3.32 2.68
C SER A 43 -3.78 -4.23 2.65
N ILE A 44 -3.20 -4.48 1.48
CA ILE A 44 -1.99 -5.32 1.36
C ILE A 44 -0.82 -4.59 2.01
N ALA A 45 -0.59 -3.34 1.65
CA ALA A 45 0.45 -2.49 2.22
C ALA A 45 0.21 -2.15 3.70
N GLU A 46 -1.07 -2.05 4.10
CA GLU A 46 -1.46 -1.86 5.51
C GLU A 46 -1.10 -3.07 6.39
N GLY A 47 -1.00 -4.29 5.79
CA GLY A 47 -0.77 -5.53 6.51
C GLY A 47 -2.05 -6.16 7.07
N PHE A 48 -3.19 -6.00 6.40
CA PHE A 48 -4.52 -6.38 6.90
C PHE A 48 -4.72 -7.87 7.14
N GLY A 49 -3.82 -8.76 6.68
CA GLY A 49 -3.86 -10.20 6.93
C GLY A 49 -3.33 -10.63 8.30
N VAL A 50 -2.83 -9.71 9.13
CA VAL A 50 -2.35 -9.95 10.48
C VAL A 50 -3.01 -9.00 11.48
N GLU A 51 -3.23 -9.48 12.75
CA GLU A 51 -3.87 -8.71 13.81
C GLU A 51 -2.99 -7.54 14.29
N ASN A 52 -1.68 -7.77 14.39
CA ASN A 52 -0.67 -6.81 14.83
C ASN A 52 0.08 -6.18 13.64
N LYS A 53 -0.66 -5.65 12.68
CA LYS A 53 -0.11 -5.09 11.43
C LYS A 53 0.90 -3.95 11.63
N GLU A 54 0.78 -3.20 12.72
CA GLU A 54 1.71 -2.13 13.07
C GLU A 54 3.14 -2.64 13.27
N ASP A 55 3.29 -3.92 13.69
CA ASP A 55 4.58 -4.56 13.93
C ASP A 55 4.96 -5.59 12.87
N ALA A 56 3.98 -6.19 12.17
CA ALA A 56 4.18 -7.37 11.35
C ALA A 56 3.78 -7.22 9.88
N ALA A 57 3.38 -6.03 9.42
CA ALA A 57 3.26 -5.74 7.99
C ALA A 57 4.63 -5.77 7.30
N TYR A 58 4.70 -6.23 6.06
CA TYR A 58 5.98 -6.41 5.35
C TYR A 58 6.84 -5.13 5.33
N GLY A 59 6.23 -3.95 5.16
CA GLY A 59 6.95 -2.68 5.18
C GLY A 59 7.60 -2.38 6.54
N LYS A 60 6.93 -2.74 7.65
CA LYS A 60 7.51 -2.61 9.00
C LYS A 60 8.69 -3.55 9.21
N ILE A 61 8.55 -4.82 8.77
CA ILE A 61 9.64 -5.81 8.86
C ILE A 61 10.86 -5.33 8.07
N VAL A 62 10.66 -4.77 6.86
CA VAL A 62 11.73 -4.17 6.05
C VAL A 62 12.43 -3.03 6.80
N ALA A 63 11.63 -2.12 7.36
CA ALA A 63 12.15 -0.96 8.08
C ALA A 63 12.96 -1.37 9.32
N ASP A 64 12.45 -2.30 10.12
CA ASP A 64 13.16 -2.82 11.30
C ASP A 64 14.46 -3.52 10.91
N THR A 65 14.44 -4.32 9.85
CA THR A 65 15.62 -5.07 9.38
C THR A 65 16.77 -4.15 8.96
N ASN A 66 16.44 -3.06 8.24
CA ASN A 66 17.43 -2.09 7.76
C ASN A 66 17.64 -0.90 8.70
N GLY A 67 16.84 -0.80 9.77
CA GLY A 67 16.89 0.30 10.73
C GLY A 67 16.40 1.63 10.18
N TYR A 68 15.47 1.62 9.22
CA TYR A 68 14.87 2.83 8.66
C TYR A 68 13.93 3.54 9.63
N ASN A 69 13.73 4.84 9.44
CA ASN A 69 12.56 5.52 9.97
C ASN A 69 11.34 5.10 9.12
N TYR A 70 10.21 4.83 9.76
CA TYR A 70 9.07 4.19 9.08
C TYR A 70 7.77 4.96 9.26
N ARG A 71 7.01 5.11 8.18
CA ARG A 71 5.61 5.53 8.19
C ARG A 71 4.80 4.63 7.27
N ASN A 72 3.61 4.24 7.69
CA ASN A 72 2.64 3.53 6.87
C ASN A 72 1.32 4.29 6.86
N LEU A 73 0.95 4.86 5.72
CA LEU A 73 -0.31 5.55 5.49
C LEU A 73 -1.25 4.77 4.55
N ALA A 74 -0.92 3.50 4.27
CA ALA A 74 -1.80 2.60 3.55
C ALA A 74 -3.07 2.34 4.35
N GLN A 75 -4.19 2.16 3.67
CA GLN A 75 -5.48 1.96 4.30
C GLN A 75 -6.34 0.97 3.53
N VAL A 76 -6.96 0.06 4.27
CA VAL A 76 -7.90 -0.94 3.73
C VAL A 76 -8.94 -0.31 2.81
N ALA A 77 -9.24 -1.01 1.71
CA ALA A 77 -10.22 -0.66 0.69
C ALA A 77 -9.89 0.59 -0.18
N ASN A 78 -8.75 1.26 0.01
CA ASN A 78 -8.35 2.33 -0.90
C ASN A 78 -8.24 1.82 -2.34
N ASP A 79 -8.76 2.61 -3.27
CA ASP A 79 -8.44 2.53 -4.70
C ASP A 79 -7.49 3.66 -5.11
N THR A 80 -7.15 3.74 -6.39
CA THR A 80 -6.22 4.76 -6.91
C THR A 80 -6.75 6.18 -6.75
N GLN A 81 -8.07 6.39 -6.88
CA GLN A 81 -8.71 7.69 -6.71
C GLN A 81 -8.73 8.14 -5.24
N ASP A 82 -8.87 7.18 -4.30
CA ASP A 82 -8.75 7.46 -2.88
C ASP A 82 -7.35 7.94 -2.53
N LEU A 83 -6.31 7.31 -3.08
CA LEU A 83 -4.92 7.72 -2.86
C LEU A 83 -4.66 9.12 -3.44
N ILE A 84 -5.11 9.41 -4.67
CA ILE A 84 -5.00 10.74 -5.29
C ILE A 84 -5.63 11.78 -4.36
N ARG A 85 -6.89 11.57 -3.98
CA ARG A 85 -7.60 12.51 -3.09
C ARG A 85 -6.86 12.74 -1.78
N LYS A 86 -6.29 11.71 -1.16
CA LYS A 86 -5.53 11.84 0.10
C LYS A 86 -4.26 12.65 -0.09
N ILE A 87 -3.51 12.44 -1.17
CA ILE A 87 -2.31 13.24 -1.48
C ILE A 87 -2.69 14.72 -1.71
N GLU A 88 -3.83 14.99 -2.35
CA GLU A 88 -4.27 16.35 -2.64
C GLU A 88 -4.80 17.09 -1.41
N THR A 89 -5.47 16.38 -0.48
CA THR A 89 -6.30 17.04 0.54
C THR A 89 -5.90 16.77 1.99
N VAL A 90 -4.98 15.83 2.26
CA VAL A 90 -4.58 15.46 3.61
C VAL A 90 -3.12 15.85 3.85
N ASP A 91 -2.89 16.81 4.75
CA ASP A 91 -1.56 17.36 5.02
C ASP A 91 -0.56 16.27 5.45
N GLU A 92 -0.97 15.28 6.26
CA GLU A 92 -0.11 14.17 6.69
C GLU A 92 0.48 13.38 5.52
N PHE A 93 -0.29 13.19 4.42
CA PHE A 93 0.21 12.53 3.21
C PHE A 93 1.29 13.36 2.54
N ARG A 94 1.06 14.66 2.37
CA ARG A 94 2.02 15.58 1.76
C ARG A 94 3.29 15.70 2.58
N GLU A 95 3.18 15.85 3.90
CA GLU A 95 4.31 15.91 4.83
C GLU A 95 5.11 14.59 4.83
N SER A 96 4.43 13.44 4.78
CA SER A 96 5.09 12.15 4.75
C SER A 96 5.78 11.88 3.41
N ILE A 97 5.20 12.30 2.29
CA ILE A 97 5.82 12.23 0.97
C ILE A 97 7.08 13.13 0.93
N ALA A 98 6.99 14.36 1.43
CA ALA A 98 8.13 15.28 1.49
C ALA A 98 9.27 14.76 2.39
N TRP A 99 8.95 13.99 3.42
CA TRP A 99 9.89 13.41 4.37
C TRP A 99 10.60 12.15 3.84
N ALA A 100 10.02 11.43 2.89
CA ALA A 100 10.47 10.10 2.49
C ALA A 100 11.69 10.11 1.56
N ASP A 101 12.64 9.21 1.80
CA ASP A 101 13.71 8.89 0.85
C ASP A 101 13.29 7.76 -0.10
N VAL A 102 12.44 6.85 0.39
CA VAL A 102 11.88 5.72 -0.36
C VAL A 102 10.38 5.67 -0.12
N ILE A 103 9.59 5.58 -1.19
CA ILE A 103 8.13 5.46 -1.15
C ILE A 103 7.73 4.16 -1.84
N ASN A 104 7.16 3.23 -1.09
CA ASN A 104 6.55 2.02 -1.61
C ASN A 104 5.04 2.21 -1.75
N ILE A 105 4.49 1.85 -2.90
CA ILE A 105 3.09 2.09 -3.28
C ILE A 105 2.45 0.79 -3.76
N CYS A 106 1.52 0.24 -2.98
CA CYS A 106 0.74 -0.95 -3.31
C CYS A 106 -0.73 -0.56 -3.49
N ILE A 107 -1.19 -0.38 -4.73
CA ILE A 107 -2.52 0.14 -5.04
C ILE A 107 -3.04 -0.37 -6.39
N GLY A 108 -4.36 -0.45 -6.54
CA GLY A 108 -5.01 -0.73 -7.83
C GLY A 108 -5.88 -1.98 -7.84
N SER A 109 -5.72 -2.92 -6.88
CA SER A 109 -6.55 -4.11 -6.79
C SER A 109 -8.02 -3.76 -6.53
N ASN A 110 -8.30 -2.75 -5.71
CA ASN A 110 -9.64 -2.35 -5.34
C ASN A 110 -10.40 -1.63 -6.46
N ASN A 111 -9.73 -1.05 -7.45
CA ASN A 111 -10.41 -0.54 -8.64
C ASN A 111 -11.24 -1.63 -9.35
N TYR A 112 -10.80 -2.89 -9.27
CA TYR A 112 -11.55 -4.05 -9.75
C TYR A 112 -12.45 -4.65 -8.65
N LEU A 113 -11.88 -5.00 -7.48
CA LEU A 113 -12.56 -5.75 -6.42
C LEU A 113 -13.70 -4.96 -5.76
N ALA A 114 -13.54 -3.64 -5.60
CA ALA A 114 -14.57 -2.75 -5.06
C ALA A 114 -15.49 -2.14 -6.13
N SER A 115 -15.30 -2.49 -7.41
CA SER A 115 -16.19 -2.02 -8.47
C SER A 115 -17.63 -2.46 -8.20
N LYS A 116 -18.57 -1.52 -8.32
CA LYS A 116 -20.02 -1.81 -8.24
C LYS A 116 -20.48 -2.89 -9.23
N ASP A 117 -19.75 -3.06 -10.32
CA ASP A 117 -20.04 -4.00 -11.38
C ASP A 117 -19.23 -5.30 -11.27
N VAL A 118 -18.45 -5.50 -10.18
CA VAL A 118 -17.51 -6.63 -10.02
C VAL A 118 -18.13 -8.00 -10.30
N VAL A 119 -19.37 -8.24 -9.84
CA VAL A 119 -20.09 -9.51 -10.06
C VAL A 119 -20.32 -9.73 -11.55
N TRP A 120 -20.82 -8.72 -12.27
CA TRP A 120 -21.11 -8.82 -13.70
C TRP A 120 -19.84 -8.88 -14.54
N ILE A 121 -18.79 -8.15 -14.15
CA ILE A 121 -17.48 -8.21 -14.79
C ILE A 121 -16.90 -9.62 -14.61
N THR A 122 -16.99 -10.19 -13.41
CA THR A 122 -16.50 -11.53 -13.08
C THR A 122 -17.23 -12.61 -13.89
N ILE A 123 -18.56 -12.58 -13.91
CA ILE A 123 -19.37 -13.52 -14.71
C ILE A 123 -19.03 -13.37 -16.21
N GLY A 124 -18.99 -12.14 -16.71
CA GLY A 124 -18.68 -11.89 -18.12
C GLY A 124 -17.26 -12.32 -18.49
N ALA A 125 -16.29 -12.17 -17.60
CA ALA A 125 -14.92 -12.61 -17.82
C ALA A 125 -14.80 -14.14 -17.94
N LEU A 126 -15.62 -14.92 -17.22
CA LEU A 126 -15.73 -16.37 -17.39
C LEU A 126 -16.15 -16.76 -18.81
N PHE A 127 -17.05 -16.00 -19.42
CA PHE A 127 -17.60 -16.26 -20.75
C PHE A 127 -16.93 -15.44 -21.87
N GLY A 128 -15.90 -14.64 -21.55
CA GLY A 128 -15.19 -13.80 -22.52
C GLY A 128 -15.99 -12.60 -23.03
N THR A 129 -17.01 -12.13 -22.32
CA THR A 129 -17.93 -11.06 -22.78
C THR A 129 -17.65 -9.68 -22.22
N ASN A 130 -16.82 -9.55 -21.16
CA ASN A 130 -16.56 -8.28 -20.45
C ASN A 130 -15.11 -7.81 -20.52
N ASP A 131 -14.35 -8.24 -21.52
CA ASP A 131 -12.94 -7.85 -21.69
C ASP A 131 -12.78 -6.32 -21.81
N LYS A 132 -13.70 -5.66 -22.52
CA LYS A 132 -13.71 -4.19 -22.66
C LYS A 132 -13.81 -3.48 -21.30
N LYS A 133 -14.63 -4.00 -20.37
CA LYS A 133 -14.77 -3.38 -19.04
C LYS A 133 -13.52 -3.54 -18.19
N LEU A 134 -12.86 -4.70 -18.29
CA LEU A 134 -11.56 -4.92 -17.66
C LEU A 134 -10.49 -4.00 -18.22
N ASP A 135 -10.48 -3.77 -19.54
CA ASP A 135 -9.58 -2.84 -20.18
C ASP A 135 -9.83 -1.39 -19.70
N GLU A 136 -11.11 -0.96 -19.61
CA GLU A 136 -11.47 0.36 -19.08
C GLU A 136 -10.93 0.58 -17.65
N ILE A 137 -11.07 -0.42 -16.76
CA ILE A 137 -10.54 -0.37 -15.39
C ILE A 137 -9.01 -0.25 -15.43
N ALA A 138 -8.34 -1.10 -16.22
CA ALA A 138 -6.88 -1.10 -16.29
C ALA A 138 -6.33 0.22 -16.87
N TYR A 139 -6.98 0.80 -17.88
CA TYR A 139 -6.60 2.11 -18.42
C TYR A 139 -6.88 3.23 -17.40
N GLY A 140 -7.98 3.18 -16.65
CA GLY A 140 -8.24 4.12 -15.57
C GLY A 140 -7.11 4.10 -14.53
N ILE A 141 -6.68 2.90 -14.11
CA ILE A 141 -5.54 2.75 -13.20
C ILE A 141 -4.25 3.36 -13.80
N TYR A 142 -3.98 3.13 -15.09
CA TYR A 142 -2.81 3.73 -15.75
C TYR A 142 -2.81 5.26 -15.68
N ASP A 143 -3.95 5.89 -15.93
CA ASP A 143 -4.08 7.35 -15.87
C ASP A 143 -3.92 7.85 -14.43
N ASP A 144 -4.48 7.12 -13.45
CA ASP A 144 -4.35 7.43 -12.03
C ASP A 144 -2.92 7.28 -11.53
N LEU A 145 -2.18 6.23 -11.95
CA LEU A 145 -0.77 6.05 -11.61
C LEU A 145 0.10 7.21 -12.13
N ASN A 146 -0.17 7.72 -13.34
CA ASN A 146 0.51 8.92 -13.84
C ASN A 146 0.18 10.17 -13.00
N THR A 147 -1.06 10.28 -12.51
CA THR A 147 -1.47 11.38 -11.62
C THR A 147 -0.78 11.27 -10.26
N ILE A 148 -0.79 10.08 -9.64
CA ILE A 148 -0.10 9.80 -8.36
C ILE A 148 1.40 10.14 -8.49
N TYR A 149 2.04 9.66 -9.56
CA TYR A 149 3.45 9.96 -9.84
C TYR A 149 3.70 11.47 -9.91
N SER A 150 2.88 12.19 -10.67
CA SER A 150 3.04 13.65 -10.84
C SER A 150 2.87 14.39 -9.52
N LEU A 151 1.87 14.04 -8.71
CA LEU A 151 1.63 14.63 -7.39
C LEU A 151 2.80 14.35 -6.43
N ILE A 152 3.33 13.14 -6.43
CA ILE A 152 4.48 12.80 -5.57
C ILE A 152 5.72 13.58 -6.04
N ARG A 153 6.01 13.64 -7.33
CA ARG A 153 7.18 14.35 -7.87
C ARG A 153 7.11 15.87 -7.68
N GLU A 154 5.90 16.44 -7.65
CA GLU A 154 5.70 17.85 -7.27
C GLU A 154 6.12 18.12 -5.81
N ILE A 155 5.84 17.16 -4.91
CA ILE A 155 6.16 17.29 -3.47
C ILE A 155 7.60 16.86 -3.18
N ASN A 156 8.04 15.75 -3.77
CA ASN A 156 9.35 15.15 -3.54
C ASN A 156 9.94 14.61 -4.85
N PRO A 157 10.79 15.41 -5.51
CA PRO A 157 11.40 15.01 -6.78
C PRO A 157 12.44 13.90 -6.65
N ASP A 158 13.02 13.70 -5.44
CA ASP A 158 14.23 12.90 -5.24
C ASP A 158 13.94 11.50 -4.67
N ALA A 159 12.75 11.26 -4.09
CA ALA A 159 12.42 9.97 -3.48
C ALA A 159 12.50 8.82 -4.49
N THR A 160 13.05 7.68 -4.06
CA THR A 160 12.95 6.43 -4.83
C THR A 160 11.52 5.91 -4.79
N LEU A 161 10.89 5.72 -5.96
CA LEU A 161 9.51 5.22 -6.07
C LEU A 161 9.48 3.74 -6.44
N ILE A 162 8.84 2.94 -5.58
CA ILE A 162 8.65 1.50 -5.77
C ILE A 162 7.15 1.22 -5.82
N PHE A 163 6.67 0.71 -6.96
CA PHE A 163 5.27 0.31 -7.13
C PHE A 163 5.15 -1.20 -7.11
N ASP A 164 4.23 -1.72 -6.31
CA ASP A 164 3.96 -3.15 -6.25
C ASP A 164 3.06 -3.57 -7.42
N ASN A 165 3.42 -4.64 -8.10
CA ASN A 165 2.47 -5.28 -9.00
C ASN A 165 1.43 -6.09 -8.23
N ILE A 166 0.34 -6.47 -8.90
CA ILE A 166 -0.77 -7.19 -8.26
C ILE A 166 -0.61 -8.68 -8.49
N TYR A 167 -0.71 -9.48 -7.41
CA TYR A 167 -0.67 -10.92 -7.47
C TYR A 167 -2.06 -11.55 -7.71
N CYS A 168 -2.10 -12.74 -8.29
CA CYS A 168 -3.31 -13.54 -8.40
C CYS A 168 -3.41 -14.50 -7.21
N ALA A 169 -4.27 -14.17 -6.25
CA ALA A 169 -4.45 -14.97 -5.04
C ALA A 169 -5.21 -16.28 -5.27
N TRP A 170 -6.06 -16.36 -6.30
CA TRP A 170 -7.03 -17.45 -6.45
C TRP A 170 -6.55 -18.55 -7.40
N LYS A 171 -6.89 -19.82 -7.06
CA LYS A 171 -6.60 -21.00 -7.88
C LYS A 171 -7.86 -21.63 -8.49
N GLY A 172 -8.99 -21.66 -7.79
CA GLY A 172 -10.21 -22.35 -8.18
C GLY A 172 -10.99 -21.70 -9.33
N LEU A 173 -12.29 -21.87 -9.38
CA LEU A 173 -13.15 -21.34 -10.44
C LEU A 173 -13.07 -19.80 -10.57
N GLY A 174 -12.74 -19.11 -9.49
CA GLY A 174 -12.50 -17.67 -9.50
C GLY A 174 -11.19 -17.23 -10.14
N HIS A 175 -10.26 -18.16 -10.42
CA HIS A 175 -8.95 -17.85 -11.01
C HIS A 175 -9.07 -17.14 -12.36
N ILE A 176 -9.90 -17.66 -13.29
CA ILE A 176 -10.00 -17.14 -14.66
C ILE A 176 -10.37 -15.64 -14.70
N PRO A 177 -11.47 -15.19 -14.06
CA PRO A 177 -11.80 -13.76 -14.09
C PRO A 177 -10.76 -12.91 -13.35
N PHE A 178 -10.21 -13.42 -12.25
CA PHE A 178 -9.26 -12.65 -11.44
C PHE A 178 -7.91 -12.50 -12.16
N ILE A 179 -7.37 -13.58 -12.76
CA ILE A 179 -6.11 -13.48 -13.52
C ILE A 179 -6.25 -12.60 -14.76
N LYS A 180 -7.41 -12.54 -15.39
CA LYS A 180 -7.67 -11.63 -16.51
C LYS A 180 -7.60 -10.16 -16.07
N ALA A 181 -8.15 -9.83 -14.90
CA ALA A 181 -8.06 -8.49 -14.33
C ALA A 181 -6.61 -8.15 -13.94
N VAL A 182 -5.97 -9.02 -13.16
CA VAL A 182 -4.58 -8.86 -12.70
C VAL A 182 -3.63 -8.68 -13.89
N SER A 183 -3.74 -9.51 -14.92
CA SER A 183 -2.88 -9.42 -16.11
C SER A 183 -3.00 -8.06 -16.81
N ARG A 184 -4.21 -7.51 -16.92
CA ARG A 184 -4.43 -6.20 -17.54
C ARG A 184 -3.90 -5.07 -16.70
N ILE A 185 -4.14 -5.10 -15.38
CA ILE A 185 -3.65 -4.09 -14.46
C ILE A 185 -2.12 -4.09 -14.45
N ASN A 186 -1.49 -5.27 -14.34
CA ASN A 186 -0.03 -5.37 -14.37
C ASN A 186 0.56 -4.96 -15.74
N ALA A 187 -0.13 -5.20 -16.86
CA ALA A 187 0.30 -4.69 -18.16
C ALA A 187 0.30 -3.15 -18.20
N MET A 188 -0.69 -2.51 -17.58
CA MET A 188 -0.75 -1.05 -17.48
C MET A 188 0.27 -0.50 -16.50
N LEU A 189 0.53 -1.18 -15.38
CA LEU A 189 1.60 -0.83 -14.45
C LEU A 189 2.99 -0.91 -15.13
N ASN A 190 3.25 -1.97 -15.88
CA ASN A 190 4.49 -2.10 -16.65
C ASN A 190 4.62 -1.00 -17.72
N LYS A 191 3.51 -0.65 -18.39
CA LYS A 191 3.49 0.47 -19.35
C LYS A 191 3.76 1.80 -18.66
N PHE A 192 3.23 2.01 -17.46
CA PHE A 192 3.52 3.18 -16.63
C PHE A 192 5.00 3.24 -16.26
N ALA A 193 5.56 2.15 -15.70
CA ALA A 193 6.98 2.09 -15.34
C ALA A 193 7.91 2.29 -16.55
N ALA A 194 7.56 1.75 -17.71
CA ALA A 194 8.33 1.96 -18.94
C ALA A 194 8.34 3.42 -19.44
N LYS A 195 7.44 4.27 -18.96
CA LYS A 195 7.39 5.71 -19.26
C LYS A 195 8.22 6.54 -18.28
N HIS A 196 8.54 6.00 -17.11
CA HIS A 196 9.20 6.70 -16.01
C HIS A 196 10.43 5.93 -15.56
N ASP A 197 11.63 6.32 -16.04
CA ASP A 197 12.90 5.61 -15.81
C ASP A 197 13.31 5.56 -14.32
N ASP A 198 12.69 6.38 -13.48
CA ASP A 198 12.90 6.51 -12.04
C ASP A 198 11.88 5.73 -11.19
N VAL A 199 11.04 4.91 -11.83
CA VAL A 199 10.06 4.04 -11.16
C VAL A 199 10.56 2.60 -11.17
N VAL A 200 10.52 1.96 -10.00
CA VAL A 200 10.88 0.56 -9.80
C VAL A 200 9.61 -0.27 -9.56
N ILE A 201 9.53 -1.45 -10.12
CA ILE A 201 8.44 -2.41 -9.84
C ILE A 201 8.91 -3.45 -8.83
N PHE A 202 8.16 -3.60 -7.74
CA PHE A 202 8.28 -4.73 -6.83
C PHE A 202 7.35 -5.86 -7.28
N ASP A 203 7.91 -7.01 -7.61
CA ASP A 203 7.17 -8.16 -8.14
C ASP A 203 6.53 -8.99 -7.03
N THR A 204 5.45 -8.48 -6.42
CA THR A 204 4.66 -9.22 -5.42
C THR A 204 4.01 -10.46 -6.03
N SER A 205 3.74 -10.44 -7.34
CA SER A 205 3.14 -11.56 -8.06
C SER A 205 4.04 -12.79 -8.07
N ALA A 206 5.35 -12.60 -8.22
CA ALA A 206 6.32 -13.69 -8.13
C ALA A 206 6.40 -14.32 -6.74
N VAL A 207 6.08 -13.54 -5.69
CA VAL A 207 6.13 -14.01 -4.29
C VAL A 207 4.86 -14.75 -3.88
N ILE A 208 3.71 -14.15 -4.13
CA ILE A 208 2.42 -14.56 -3.55
C ILE A 208 1.56 -15.40 -4.51
N SER A 209 1.62 -15.14 -5.84
CA SER A 209 0.69 -15.79 -6.77
C SER A 209 0.69 -17.33 -6.63
N HIS A 210 -0.52 -17.87 -6.53
CA HIS A 210 -0.75 -19.30 -6.42
C HIS A 210 -0.18 -19.98 -5.16
N ASN A 211 0.33 -19.21 -4.19
CA ASN A 211 0.83 -19.75 -2.93
C ASN A 211 -0.16 -19.46 -1.79
N THR A 212 -1.15 -20.33 -1.64
CA THR A 212 -2.21 -20.18 -0.64
C THR A 212 -1.72 -20.30 0.80
N GLU A 213 -0.53 -20.87 1.05
CA GLU A 213 0.07 -20.91 2.38
C GLU A 213 0.56 -19.55 2.87
N LEU A 214 0.71 -18.57 1.95
CA LEU A 214 1.10 -17.21 2.26
C LEU A 214 -0.10 -16.28 2.47
N LEU A 215 -1.33 -16.79 2.32
CA LEU A 215 -2.56 -16.02 2.44
C LEU A 215 -3.29 -16.31 3.74
N ALA A 216 -3.95 -15.30 4.27
CA ALA A 216 -4.91 -15.42 5.36
C ALA A 216 -6.13 -16.24 4.93
N ASP A 217 -7.03 -16.52 5.87
CA ASP A 217 -8.19 -17.38 5.63
C ASP A 217 -9.26 -16.71 4.71
N ASP A 218 -9.13 -15.43 4.39
CA ASP A 218 -9.91 -14.72 3.38
C ASP A 218 -9.44 -14.95 1.93
N CYS A 219 -8.33 -15.65 1.75
CA CYS A 219 -7.76 -16.00 0.45
C CYS A 219 -7.32 -14.80 -0.40
N VAL A 220 -7.09 -13.66 0.21
CA VAL A 220 -6.68 -12.41 -0.46
C VAL A 220 -5.45 -11.80 0.18
N HIS A 221 -5.51 -11.55 1.49
CA HIS A 221 -4.46 -10.84 2.20
C HIS A 221 -3.30 -11.75 2.61
N PRO A 222 -2.03 -11.27 2.55
CA PRO A 222 -0.90 -12.03 3.06
C PRO A 222 -1.04 -12.26 4.57
N ASN A 223 -0.89 -13.51 5.00
CA ASN A 223 -0.80 -13.88 6.42
C ASN A 223 0.58 -13.50 7.00
N ALA A 224 0.88 -13.86 8.24
CA ALA A 224 2.16 -13.56 8.87
C ALA A 224 3.36 -14.07 8.05
N LYS A 225 3.27 -15.30 7.52
CA LYS A 225 4.31 -15.88 6.67
C LYS A 225 4.42 -15.14 5.33
N GLY A 226 3.29 -14.75 4.74
CA GLY A 226 3.25 -13.97 3.49
C GLY A 226 3.89 -12.59 3.64
N ASN A 227 3.65 -11.90 4.76
CA ASN A 227 4.31 -10.62 5.06
C ASN A 227 5.84 -10.79 5.21
N VAL A 228 6.31 -11.87 5.84
CA VAL A 228 7.75 -12.17 5.93
C VAL A 228 8.37 -12.44 4.56
N GLU A 229 7.71 -13.21 3.70
CA GLU A 229 8.21 -13.48 2.34
C GLU A 229 8.22 -12.20 1.48
N LEU A 230 7.18 -11.35 1.55
CA LEU A 230 7.18 -10.04 0.89
C LEU A 230 8.33 -9.17 1.39
N ALA A 231 8.53 -9.11 2.73
CA ALA A 231 9.63 -8.34 3.32
C ALA A 231 11.00 -8.84 2.82
N LYS A 232 11.21 -10.15 2.75
CA LYS A 232 12.45 -10.74 2.23
C LYS A 232 12.73 -10.31 0.79
N HIS A 233 11.76 -10.40 -0.08
CA HIS A 233 11.91 -10.01 -1.48
C HIS A 233 12.09 -8.50 -1.65
N MET A 234 11.40 -7.67 -0.84
CA MET A 234 11.61 -6.22 -0.82
C MET A 234 13.03 -5.86 -0.35
N LEU A 235 13.56 -6.54 0.67
CA LEU A 235 14.95 -6.35 1.13
C LEU A 235 15.97 -6.66 0.02
N ILE A 236 15.75 -7.75 -0.74
CA ILE A 236 16.59 -8.09 -1.90
C ILE A 236 16.54 -6.98 -2.96
N LEU A 237 15.34 -6.45 -3.25
CA LEU A 237 15.17 -5.33 -4.17
C LEU A 237 15.90 -4.07 -3.68
N LEU A 238 15.70 -3.67 -2.43
CA LEU A 238 16.34 -2.50 -1.84
C LEU A 238 17.86 -2.60 -1.86
N LYS A 239 18.41 -3.80 -1.58
CA LYS A 239 19.85 -4.04 -1.70
C LYS A 239 20.34 -3.86 -3.14
N SER A 240 19.60 -4.33 -4.13
CA SER A 240 19.95 -4.15 -5.55
C SER A 240 19.96 -2.68 -5.99
N LEU A 241 19.20 -1.84 -5.30
CA LEU A 241 19.13 -0.38 -5.50
C LEU A 241 20.17 0.40 -4.68
N GLY A 242 20.97 -0.29 -3.85
CA GLY A 242 21.95 0.36 -2.94
C GLY A 242 21.29 1.07 -1.76
N LEU A 243 20.04 0.74 -1.43
CA LEU A 243 19.25 1.36 -0.37
C LEU A 243 19.27 0.57 0.95
N GLY A 244 19.92 -0.58 0.99
CA GLY A 244 20.08 -1.42 2.19
C GLY A 244 21.05 -2.57 1.95
N GLU A 245 21.51 -3.19 3.03
CA GLU A 245 22.50 -4.28 2.96
C GLU A 245 21.90 -5.66 3.28
N ASN A 246 20.78 -5.68 4.03
CA ASN A 246 20.18 -6.91 4.51
C ASN A 246 19.28 -7.54 3.44
N THR A 247 19.24 -8.88 3.39
CA THR A 247 18.36 -9.67 2.52
C THR A 247 17.51 -10.67 3.29
N GLU A 248 17.81 -10.90 4.57
CA GLU A 248 17.05 -11.78 5.44
C GLU A 248 16.30 -10.95 6.47
N PRO A 249 14.99 -11.12 6.61
CA PRO A 249 14.16 -10.38 7.54
C PRO A 249 14.53 -10.62 9.01
N VAL A 250 14.61 -9.56 9.80
CA VAL A 250 14.70 -9.63 11.26
C VAL A 250 13.29 -9.45 11.82
N ILE A 251 12.75 -10.48 12.43
CA ILE A 251 11.41 -10.49 12.99
C ILE A 251 11.49 -10.10 14.46
N LEU A 252 11.22 -8.84 14.77
CA LEU A 252 11.19 -8.34 16.15
C LEU A 252 9.92 -8.80 16.88
N THR A 253 8.78 -8.76 16.18
CA THR A 253 7.48 -9.20 16.69
C THR A 253 6.85 -10.16 15.67
N PRO A 254 6.62 -11.43 16.02
CA PRO A 254 5.94 -12.36 15.13
C PRO A 254 4.52 -11.89 14.81
N GLY A 255 4.13 -12.02 13.55
CA GLY A 255 2.76 -11.74 13.11
C GLY A 255 1.77 -12.75 13.67
N VAL A 256 0.58 -12.28 14.00
CA VAL A 256 -0.57 -13.10 14.39
C VAL A 256 -1.58 -13.06 13.25
N ASP A 257 -1.87 -14.22 12.66
CA ASP A 257 -2.79 -14.30 11.53
C ASP A 257 -4.18 -13.78 11.88
N TYR A 258 -4.69 -12.88 11.05
CA TYR A 258 -6.06 -12.42 11.19
C TYR A 258 -7.04 -13.52 10.80
N ASN A 259 -8.03 -13.78 11.66
CA ASN A 259 -9.03 -14.80 11.40
C ASN A 259 -10.35 -14.15 10.93
N PHE A 260 -10.46 -13.93 9.63
CA PHE A 260 -11.64 -13.32 8.99
C PHE A 260 -12.90 -14.14 9.19
N TYR A 261 -12.80 -15.46 9.12
CA TYR A 261 -13.91 -16.37 9.34
C TYR A 261 -14.54 -16.19 10.74
N ARG A 262 -13.71 -16.19 11.77
CA ARG A 262 -14.16 -16.06 13.15
C ARG A 262 -14.80 -14.71 13.44
N GLN A 263 -14.27 -13.65 12.84
CA GLN A 263 -14.72 -12.28 13.12
C GLN A 263 -15.93 -11.89 12.29
N SER A 264 -16.04 -12.36 11.02
CA SER A 264 -17.09 -11.91 10.10
C SER A 264 -18.32 -12.82 10.03
N PHE A 265 -18.20 -14.10 10.36
CA PHE A 265 -19.22 -15.11 10.03
C PHE A 265 -19.52 -16.09 11.18
N GLY A 266 -19.63 -15.61 12.41
CA GLY A 266 -19.91 -16.46 13.58
C GLY A 266 -21.25 -17.25 13.57
N ASN A 267 -21.97 -17.34 12.43
CA ASN A 267 -23.24 -18.04 12.29
C ASN A 267 -23.20 -19.05 11.14
N VAL A 268 -24.19 -19.97 11.10
CA VAL A 268 -24.30 -21.04 10.11
C VAL A 268 -24.34 -20.52 8.68
N PHE A 269 -25.04 -19.42 8.42
CA PHE A 269 -25.14 -18.83 7.08
C PHE A 269 -23.77 -18.32 6.61
N GLY A 270 -23.06 -17.61 7.47
CA GLY A 270 -21.69 -17.16 7.19
C GLY A 270 -20.73 -18.31 6.90
N THR A 271 -20.86 -19.44 7.64
CA THR A 271 -20.08 -20.65 7.39
C THR A 271 -20.30 -21.20 5.96
N VAL A 272 -21.55 -21.26 5.50
CA VAL A 272 -21.87 -21.73 4.14
C VAL A 272 -21.29 -20.80 3.07
N VAL A 273 -21.48 -19.48 3.23
CA VAL A 273 -20.91 -18.49 2.31
C VAL A 273 -19.38 -18.59 2.27
N TRP A 274 -18.74 -18.74 3.43
CA TRP A 274 -17.29 -18.87 3.52
C TRP A 274 -16.76 -20.14 2.84
N GLN A 275 -17.43 -21.28 3.03
CA GLN A 275 -17.07 -22.51 2.33
C GLN A 275 -17.20 -22.39 0.81
N LEU A 276 -18.22 -21.64 0.35
CA LEU A 276 -18.37 -21.35 -1.07
C LEU A 276 -17.21 -20.47 -1.59
N VAL A 277 -16.83 -19.44 -0.84
CA VAL A 277 -15.67 -18.58 -1.18
C VAL A 277 -14.41 -19.44 -1.25
N ARG A 278 -14.13 -20.28 -0.25
CA ARG A 278 -12.97 -21.18 -0.25
C ARG A 278 -12.96 -22.12 -1.45
N PHE A 279 -14.12 -22.69 -1.78
CA PHE A 279 -14.24 -23.55 -2.97
C PHE A 279 -13.96 -22.78 -4.26
N LEU A 280 -14.51 -21.58 -4.42
CA LEU A 280 -14.31 -20.74 -5.60
C LEU A 280 -12.86 -20.25 -5.74
N THR A 281 -12.17 -20.02 -4.63
CA THR A 281 -10.77 -19.58 -4.60
C THR A 281 -9.75 -20.72 -4.68
N GLY A 282 -10.22 -21.97 -4.63
CA GLY A 282 -9.34 -23.15 -4.63
C GLY A 282 -8.65 -23.40 -3.30
N ASN A 283 -9.13 -22.81 -2.21
CA ASN A 283 -8.53 -22.90 -0.88
C ASN A 283 -9.26 -23.93 0.02
N VAL A 284 -9.68 -25.04 -0.56
CA VAL A 284 -10.30 -26.14 0.18
C VAL A 284 -9.20 -27.12 0.61
N PRO A 285 -8.98 -27.36 1.93
CA PRO A 285 -8.01 -28.33 2.38
C PRO A 285 -8.29 -29.72 1.78
N GLY A 286 -7.31 -30.29 1.10
CA GLY A 286 -7.41 -31.63 0.50
C GLY A 286 -8.03 -31.67 -0.91
N LEU A 287 -8.34 -30.54 -1.55
CA LEU A 287 -8.67 -30.48 -2.97
C LEU A 287 -7.56 -29.72 -3.70
N ASP A 288 -6.60 -30.43 -4.20
CA ASP A 288 -5.69 -29.93 -5.25
C ASP A 288 -6.44 -30.04 -6.59
N ILE A 289 -7.09 -28.94 -7.01
CA ILE A 289 -7.72 -28.83 -8.33
C ILE A 289 -6.81 -28.03 -9.25
#